data_ad5ab6805f9b1c41df7d9395cee68aba
#
_entry.id   ad5ab6805f9b1c41df7d9395cee68aba
#
_cell.length_a   1.000
_cell.length_b   1.000
_cell.length_c   1.000
_cell.angle_alpha   90.00
_cell.angle_beta   90.00
_cell.angle_gamma   90.00
#
_symmetry.space_group_name_H-M   'P 1'
#
loop_
_entity.id
_entity.type
_entity.pdbx_description
1 polymer ?
#
loop_
_entity_poly.entity_id
_entity_poly.type
_entity_poly.pdbx_seq_one_letter_code
_entity_poly.pdbx_strand_id
1 'polypeptide(L)'
;DALDDIEDEGHGTLPDGEDVHAAIETAVIERVGERGGRMHTARSRNDEVAACIRYRLREDVLEGIEATIEAREVLADVAEAHTETIMPGFTHLQPAQPTTVAHYLCSYASALARDTERLFDACERVNRSPLGAAAFAGTPFDIDRERTAELLGFDGLVENSMDAASARDFLVETTAAFATLSTTLSGLAEDLVVYSNAGYVELDDAYA
;
A
#
# COMPACT_ATOMS: atom_id res chain seq x y z
N ASP A 1 0.16 22.52 16.16
CA ASP A 1 1.46 22.65 16.86
C ASP A 1 2.60 22.94 15.88
N ALA A 2 3.88 22.91 16.30
CA ALA A 2 4.99 23.28 15.42
C ALA A 2 5.13 22.36 14.17
N LEU A 3 4.71 21.10 14.25
CA LEU A 3 4.69 20.18 13.12
C LEU A 3 3.49 20.45 12.21
N ASP A 4 2.32 20.68 12.79
CA ASP A 4 1.11 21.05 12.02
C ASP A 4 1.37 22.35 11.26
N ASP A 5 1.99 23.36 11.91
CA ASP A 5 2.35 24.63 11.27
C ASP A 5 3.33 24.43 10.10
N ILE A 6 4.29 23.48 10.22
CA ILE A 6 5.24 23.14 9.13
C ILE A 6 4.52 22.45 7.98
N GLU A 7 3.58 21.54 8.28
CA GLU A 7 2.78 20.85 7.27
C GLU A 7 1.92 21.83 6.49
N ASP A 8 1.22 22.75 7.18
CA ASP A 8 0.37 23.77 6.58
C ASP A 8 1.16 24.76 5.70
N GLU A 9 2.37 25.13 6.10
CA GLU A 9 3.27 25.99 5.33
C GLU A 9 3.85 25.29 4.09
N GLY A 10 3.90 23.96 4.10
CA GLY A 10 4.38 23.11 3.01
C GLY A 10 5.89 22.98 2.93
N HIS A 11 6.32 21.97 2.19
CA HIS A 11 7.75 21.58 2.09
C HIS A 11 8.70 22.66 1.54
N GLY A 12 8.16 23.63 0.77
CA GLY A 12 8.96 24.70 0.16
C GLY A 12 9.48 25.73 1.18
N THR A 13 9.00 25.70 2.42
CA THR A 13 9.39 26.63 3.51
C THR A 13 10.43 26.03 4.45
N LEU A 14 10.76 24.74 4.28
CA LEU A 14 11.76 24.08 5.10
C LEU A 14 13.15 24.69 4.88
N PRO A 15 13.95 24.86 5.96
CA PRO A 15 15.34 25.29 5.83
C PRO A 15 16.18 24.24 5.09
N ASP A 16 17.35 24.67 4.60
CA ASP A 16 18.32 23.76 4.01
C ASP A 16 18.79 22.71 5.04
N GLY A 17 18.89 21.45 4.59
CA GLY A 17 19.33 20.32 5.40
C GLY A 17 19.97 19.24 4.56
N GLU A 18 20.63 18.27 5.21
CA GLU A 18 21.19 17.08 4.53
C GLU A 18 20.07 16.25 3.88
N ASP A 19 18.92 16.17 4.54
CA ASP A 19 17.72 15.51 4.09
C ASP A 19 16.46 16.21 4.64
N VAL A 20 15.29 15.75 4.26
CA VAL A 20 14.01 16.30 4.72
C VAL A 20 13.84 16.18 6.23
N HIS A 21 14.34 15.12 6.84
CA HIS A 21 14.25 14.92 8.30
C HIS A 21 15.10 15.93 9.06
N ALA A 22 16.33 16.24 8.57
CA ALA A 22 17.18 17.28 9.14
C ALA A 22 16.54 18.67 8.98
N ALA A 23 15.91 18.93 7.84
CA ALA A 23 15.22 20.18 7.58
C ALA A 23 14.01 20.36 8.53
N ILE A 24 13.19 19.32 8.73
CA ILE A 24 12.06 19.33 9.68
C ILE A 24 12.56 19.54 11.12
N GLU A 25 13.60 18.81 11.55
CA GLU A 25 14.18 18.95 12.88
C GLU A 25 14.66 20.39 13.12
N THR A 26 15.37 20.97 12.16
CA THR A 26 15.82 22.36 12.21
C THR A 26 14.65 23.33 12.32
N ALA A 27 13.61 23.16 11.49
CA ALA A 27 12.42 23.98 11.51
C ALA A 27 11.67 23.89 12.86
N VAL A 28 11.60 22.71 13.47
CA VAL A 28 11.01 22.53 14.81
C VAL A 28 11.85 23.24 15.87
N ILE A 29 13.19 23.09 15.82
CA ILE A 29 14.09 23.77 16.78
C ILE A 29 13.97 25.29 16.67
N GLU A 30 13.87 25.84 15.47
CA GLU A 30 13.67 27.27 15.26
C GLU A 30 12.37 27.81 15.90
N ARG A 31 11.29 27.00 15.89
CA ARG A 31 9.98 27.40 16.46
C ARG A 31 9.89 27.21 17.98
N VAL A 32 10.42 26.11 18.51
CA VAL A 32 10.22 25.74 19.92
C VAL A 32 11.52 25.82 20.77
N GLY A 33 12.63 26.22 20.15
CA GLY A 33 13.95 26.30 20.76
C GLY A 33 14.63 24.93 20.89
N GLU A 34 15.75 24.88 21.64
CA GLU A 34 16.58 23.66 21.79
C GLU A 34 15.82 22.41 22.26
N ARG A 35 14.64 22.57 22.85
CA ARG A 35 13.78 21.44 23.26
C ARG A 35 13.31 20.63 22.05
N GLY A 36 13.20 21.25 20.88
CA GLY A 36 12.86 20.56 19.63
C GLY A 36 13.82 19.44 19.28
N GLY A 37 15.11 19.62 19.55
CA GLY A 37 16.14 18.59 19.30
C GLY A 37 15.97 17.30 20.11
N ARG A 38 15.13 17.29 21.16
CA ARG A 38 14.85 16.06 21.93
C ARG A 38 14.10 15.01 21.11
N MET A 39 13.41 15.41 20.04
CA MET A 39 12.77 14.47 19.14
C MET A 39 13.75 13.48 18.48
N HIS A 40 15.01 13.84 18.37
CA HIS A 40 16.05 12.97 17.81
C HIS A 40 16.69 12.04 18.86
N THR A 41 16.31 12.14 20.14
CA THR A 41 16.92 11.32 21.21
C THR A 41 16.75 9.83 20.92
N ALA A 42 17.87 9.08 20.96
CA ALA A 42 17.90 7.64 20.73
C ALA A 42 17.43 7.19 19.34
N ARG A 43 17.39 8.08 18.36
CA ARG A 43 16.97 7.84 16.99
C ARG A 43 18.14 7.97 16.01
N SER A 44 18.08 7.24 14.92
CA SER A 44 18.98 7.35 13.77
C SER A 44 18.16 7.56 12.50
N ARG A 45 18.78 8.08 11.45
CA ARG A 45 18.14 8.07 10.12
C ARG A 45 17.80 6.65 9.66
N ASN A 46 18.54 5.63 10.12
CA ASN A 46 18.32 4.24 9.70
C ASN A 46 16.94 3.72 10.15
N ASP A 47 16.62 3.79 11.43
CA ASP A 47 15.33 3.33 11.96
C ASP A 47 14.20 4.32 11.65
N GLU A 48 14.49 5.62 11.61
CA GLU A 48 13.53 6.66 11.24
C GLU A 48 13.03 6.49 9.79
N VAL A 49 13.93 6.40 8.82
CA VAL A 49 13.58 6.21 7.42
C VAL A 49 12.85 4.88 7.21
N ALA A 50 13.30 3.81 7.89
CA ALA A 50 12.61 2.52 7.83
C ALA A 50 11.17 2.63 8.36
N ALA A 51 10.94 3.41 9.44
CA ALA A 51 9.61 3.64 10.00
C ALA A 51 8.73 4.47 9.04
N CYS A 52 9.25 5.55 8.47
CA CYS A 52 8.52 6.39 7.52
C CYS A 52 8.08 5.59 6.29
N ILE A 53 8.98 4.76 5.72
CA ILE A 53 8.66 3.90 4.58
C ILE A 53 7.53 2.92 4.96
N ARG A 54 7.63 2.23 6.10
CA ARG A 54 6.61 1.28 6.54
C ARG A 54 5.27 1.95 6.81
N TYR A 55 5.30 3.13 7.44
CA TYR A 55 4.11 3.90 7.75
C TYR A 55 3.37 4.29 6.46
N ARG A 56 4.07 4.90 5.49
CA ARG A 56 3.46 5.28 4.21
C ARG A 56 3.01 4.08 3.38
N LEU A 57 3.85 3.05 3.29
CA LEU A 57 3.52 1.84 2.52
C LEU A 57 2.28 1.13 3.08
N ARG A 58 2.08 1.15 4.41
CA ARG A 58 0.86 0.61 5.03
C ARG A 58 -0.39 1.31 4.50
N GLU A 59 -0.35 2.64 4.40
CA GLU A 59 -1.47 3.42 3.86
C GLU A 59 -1.72 3.06 2.39
N ASP A 60 -0.69 3.03 1.58
CA ASP A 60 -0.79 2.66 0.15
C ASP A 60 -1.34 1.23 -0.04
N VAL A 61 -0.96 0.28 0.82
CA VAL A 61 -1.50 -1.10 0.78
C VAL A 61 -2.97 -1.13 1.17
N LEU A 62 -3.37 -0.39 2.22
CA LEU A 62 -4.77 -0.33 2.64
C LEU A 62 -5.66 0.32 1.56
N GLU A 63 -5.21 1.39 0.93
CA GLU A 63 -5.88 2.00 -0.23
C GLU A 63 -6.02 1.00 -1.40
N GLY A 64 -4.96 0.24 -1.68
CA GLY A 64 -4.99 -0.81 -2.70
C GLY A 64 -5.95 -1.96 -2.39
N ILE A 65 -6.05 -2.36 -1.12
CA ILE A 65 -7.01 -3.36 -0.65
C ILE A 65 -8.45 -2.84 -0.84
N GLU A 66 -8.73 -1.61 -0.40
CA GLU A 66 -10.04 -0.98 -0.51
C GLU A 66 -10.49 -0.91 -1.98
N ALA A 67 -9.67 -0.36 -2.85
CA ALA A 67 -9.95 -0.29 -4.29
C ALA A 67 -10.17 -1.68 -4.94
N THR A 68 -9.43 -2.70 -4.48
CA THR A 68 -9.60 -4.07 -4.97
C THR A 68 -10.93 -4.68 -4.51
N ILE A 69 -11.37 -4.38 -3.28
CA ILE A 69 -12.66 -4.82 -2.76
C ILE A 69 -13.80 -4.14 -3.52
N GLU A 70 -13.72 -2.83 -3.75
CA GLU A 70 -14.70 -2.08 -4.56
C GLU A 70 -14.81 -2.66 -5.98
N ALA A 71 -13.69 -2.94 -6.63
CA ALA A 71 -13.71 -3.57 -7.95
C ALA A 71 -14.39 -4.95 -7.93
N ARG A 72 -14.19 -5.75 -6.87
CA ARG A 72 -14.87 -7.04 -6.70
C ARG A 72 -16.39 -6.89 -6.50
N GLU A 73 -16.81 -5.89 -5.73
CA GLU A 73 -18.24 -5.59 -5.52
C GLU A 73 -18.90 -5.24 -6.83
N VAL A 74 -18.29 -4.36 -7.64
CA VAL A 74 -18.80 -4.02 -8.98
C VAL A 74 -18.92 -5.25 -9.87
N LEU A 75 -17.93 -6.13 -9.89
CA LEU A 75 -17.98 -7.37 -10.67
C LEU A 75 -19.11 -8.31 -10.17
N ALA A 76 -19.33 -8.37 -8.86
CA ALA A 76 -20.40 -9.18 -8.27
C ALA A 76 -21.79 -8.64 -8.62
N ASP A 77 -21.99 -7.33 -8.55
CA ASP A 77 -23.25 -6.67 -8.87
C ASP A 77 -23.63 -6.87 -10.36
N VAL A 78 -22.65 -6.69 -11.26
CA VAL A 78 -22.84 -6.95 -12.68
C VAL A 78 -23.12 -8.44 -12.94
N ALA A 79 -22.41 -9.33 -12.25
CA ALA A 79 -22.64 -10.76 -12.36
C ALA A 79 -24.07 -11.14 -11.90
N GLU A 80 -24.55 -10.59 -10.78
CA GLU A 80 -25.91 -10.84 -10.29
C GLU A 80 -26.97 -10.43 -11.30
N ALA A 81 -26.79 -9.29 -11.96
CA ALA A 81 -27.70 -8.79 -12.99
C ALA A 81 -27.68 -9.64 -14.29
N HIS A 82 -26.66 -10.45 -14.52
CA HIS A 82 -26.41 -11.17 -15.76
C HIS A 82 -26.27 -12.71 -15.58
N THR A 83 -26.92 -13.30 -14.59
CA THR A 83 -26.87 -14.74 -14.31
C THR A 83 -27.37 -15.62 -15.47
N GLU A 84 -28.35 -15.13 -16.24
CA GLU A 84 -28.93 -15.84 -17.38
C GLU A 84 -28.42 -15.34 -18.75
N THR A 85 -27.56 -14.31 -18.76
CA THR A 85 -27.02 -13.74 -20.00
C THR A 85 -25.94 -14.64 -20.57
N ILE A 86 -26.22 -15.33 -21.66
CA ILE A 86 -25.32 -16.27 -22.33
C ILE A 86 -24.31 -15.49 -23.16
N MET A 87 -23.03 -15.88 -23.06
CA MET A 87 -21.93 -15.38 -23.88
C MET A 87 -21.03 -16.54 -24.33
N PRO A 88 -20.30 -16.39 -25.45
CA PRO A 88 -19.31 -17.40 -25.84
C PRO A 88 -18.08 -17.34 -24.94
N GLY A 89 -17.59 -18.46 -24.46
CA GLY A 89 -16.24 -18.57 -23.96
C GLY A 89 -15.26 -18.66 -25.14
N PHE A 90 -14.03 -18.15 -24.93
CA PHE A 90 -12.99 -18.19 -25.95
C PHE A 90 -11.81 -19.07 -25.49
N THR A 91 -11.25 -19.82 -26.43
CA THR A 91 -9.93 -20.46 -26.29
C THR A 91 -9.15 -20.19 -27.57
N HIS A 92 -7.88 -19.84 -27.47
CA HIS A 92 -7.05 -19.49 -28.64
C HIS A 92 -7.69 -18.41 -29.53
N LEU A 93 -8.39 -17.46 -28.95
CA LEU A 93 -9.18 -16.41 -29.64
C LEU A 93 -10.25 -16.97 -30.58
N GLN A 94 -10.71 -18.21 -30.35
CA GLN A 94 -11.81 -18.82 -31.09
C GLN A 94 -12.99 -19.09 -30.16
N PRO A 95 -14.23 -18.88 -30.62
CA PRO A 95 -15.42 -19.25 -29.85
C PRO A 95 -15.38 -20.73 -29.48
N ALA A 96 -15.62 -21.01 -28.19
CA ALA A 96 -15.58 -22.35 -27.62
C ALA A 96 -16.93 -22.68 -26.93
N GLN A 97 -16.91 -23.05 -25.66
CA GLN A 97 -18.14 -23.39 -24.94
C GLN A 97 -18.95 -22.14 -24.58
N PRO A 98 -20.29 -22.21 -24.59
CA PRO A 98 -21.12 -21.16 -24.04
C PRO A 98 -20.94 -21.09 -22.52
N THR A 99 -20.99 -19.88 -21.99
CA THR A 99 -20.97 -19.58 -20.55
C THR A 99 -21.96 -18.44 -20.26
N THR A 100 -22.04 -17.96 -19.03
CA THR A 100 -22.77 -16.74 -18.70
C THR A 100 -21.81 -15.61 -18.34
N VAL A 101 -22.27 -14.38 -18.52
CA VAL A 101 -21.54 -13.19 -18.08
C VAL A 101 -21.21 -13.28 -16.59
N ALA A 102 -22.17 -13.72 -15.78
CA ALA A 102 -21.96 -13.93 -14.34
C ALA A 102 -20.81 -14.89 -14.05
N HIS A 103 -20.80 -16.07 -14.69
CA HIS A 103 -19.74 -17.05 -14.47
C HIS A 103 -18.36 -16.53 -14.87
N TYR A 104 -18.28 -15.79 -15.97
CA TYR A 104 -17.07 -15.13 -16.44
C TYR A 104 -16.57 -14.09 -15.42
N LEU A 105 -17.42 -13.14 -15.00
CA LEU A 105 -17.04 -12.07 -14.04
C LEU A 105 -16.68 -12.64 -12.66
N CYS A 106 -17.39 -13.67 -12.18
CA CYS A 106 -17.06 -14.36 -10.94
C CYS A 106 -15.67 -15.00 -10.95
N SER A 107 -15.12 -15.36 -12.11
CA SER A 107 -13.75 -15.87 -12.22
C SER A 107 -12.72 -14.80 -11.84
N TYR A 108 -12.92 -13.57 -12.31
CA TYR A 108 -12.07 -12.43 -11.94
C TYR A 108 -12.30 -11.97 -10.50
N ALA A 109 -13.54 -11.93 -10.02
CA ALA A 109 -13.83 -11.65 -8.62
C ALA A 109 -13.11 -12.63 -7.67
N SER A 110 -13.03 -13.90 -8.06
CA SER A 110 -12.28 -14.93 -7.31
C SER A 110 -10.75 -14.74 -7.38
N ALA A 111 -10.24 -14.27 -8.52
CA ALA A 111 -8.81 -13.94 -8.66
C ALA A 111 -8.45 -12.73 -7.79
N LEU A 112 -9.24 -11.65 -7.86
CA LEU A 112 -9.07 -10.46 -7.04
C LEU A 112 -9.21 -10.75 -5.54
N ALA A 113 -10.03 -11.75 -5.13
CA ALA A 113 -10.09 -12.20 -3.74
C ALA A 113 -8.72 -12.70 -3.25
N ARG A 114 -8.07 -13.54 -4.06
CA ARG A 114 -6.73 -14.05 -3.72
C ARG A 114 -5.66 -12.95 -3.75
N ASP A 115 -5.82 -11.94 -4.61
CA ASP A 115 -4.90 -10.79 -4.64
C ASP A 115 -5.09 -9.90 -3.40
N THR A 116 -6.35 -9.72 -2.94
CA THR A 116 -6.65 -9.05 -1.66
C THR A 116 -5.99 -9.76 -0.48
N GLU A 117 -6.08 -11.12 -0.42
CA GLU A 117 -5.44 -11.91 0.63
C GLU A 117 -3.90 -11.72 0.64
N ARG A 118 -3.26 -11.69 -0.54
CA ARG A 118 -1.81 -11.41 -0.65
C ARG A 118 -1.43 -10.02 -0.14
N LEU A 119 -2.26 -9.01 -0.42
CA LEU A 119 -2.03 -7.65 0.08
C LEU A 119 -2.19 -7.59 1.61
N PHE A 120 -3.18 -8.28 2.19
CA PHE A 120 -3.32 -8.40 3.65
C PHE A 120 -2.11 -9.09 4.28
N ASP A 121 -1.66 -10.20 3.71
CA ASP A 121 -0.48 -10.91 4.20
C ASP A 121 0.77 -10.03 4.15
N ALA A 122 0.95 -9.24 3.09
CA ALA A 122 2.06 -8.28 2.99
C ALA A 122 1.92 -7.16 4.03
N CYS A 123 0.70 -6.65 4.24
CA CYS A 123 0.40 -5.60 5.21
C CYS A 123 0.83 -5.99 6.64
N GLU A 124 0.61 -7.24 7.07
CA GLU A 124 1.02 -7.73 8.39
C GLU A 124 2.54 -7.60 8.61
N ARG A 125 3.34 -7.78 7.58
CA ARG A 125 4.81 -7.64 7.63
C ARG A 125 5.28 -6.19 7.50
N VAL A 126 4.55 -5.37 6.76
CA VAL A 126 4.78 -3.92 6.70
C VAL A 126 4.47 -3.27 8.05
N ASN A 127 3.37 -3.68 8.72
CA ASN A 127 2.84 -3.04 9.91
C ASN A 127 3.59 -3.41 11.20
N ARG A 128 4.94 -3.36 11.15
CA ARG A 128 5.84 -3.58 12.29
C ARG A 128 6.80 -2.41 12.46
N SER A 129 6.86 -1.85 13.68
CA SER A 129 7.72 -0.69 13.98
C SER A 129 9.20 -1.07 14.06
N PRO A 130 10.08 -0.40 13.31
CA PRO A 130 11.53 -0.56 13.46
C PRO A 130 12.13 0.41 14.49
N LEU A 131 11.35 1.40 14.98
CA LEU A 131 11.85 2.48 15.83
C LEU A 131 12.44 1.96 17.14
N GLY A 132 13.51 2.64 17.59
CA GLY A 132 14.32 2.24 18.73
C GLY A 132 15.44 1.27 18.39
N ALA A 133 15.58 0.87 17.12
CA ALA A 133 16.76 0.17 16.62
C ALA A 133 18.00 1.09 16.56
N ALA A 134 17.80 2.39 16.55
CA ALA A 134 18.81 3.41 16.33
C ALA A 134 19.60 3.13 15.04
N ALA A 135 20.92 3.27 15.05
CA ALA A 135 21.69 2.98 13.84
C ALA A 135 21.57 1.51 13.37
N PHE A 136 21.62 0.55 14.29
CA PHE A 136 21.44 -0.91 14.08
C PHE A 136 21.51 -1.77 15.36
N ALA A 137 22.02 -1.24 16.46
CA ALA A 137 22.33 -2.02 17.68
C ALA A 137 21.48 -1.62 18.90
N GLY A 138 20.42 -0.84 18.68
CA GLY A 138 19.62 -0.28 19.75
C GLY A 138 20.31 0.91 20.43
N THR A 139 19.83 1.27 21.61
CA THR A 139 20.27 2.46 22.36
C THR A 139 20.30 2.18 23.84
N PRO A 140 21.23 2.82 24.60
CA PRO A 140 21.24 2.75 26.07
C PRO A 140 20.23 3.71 26.74
N PHE A 141 19.54 4.55 25.97
CA PHE A 141 18.51 5.43 26.50
C PHE A 141 17.27 4.62 26.88
N ASP A 142 16.64 5.02 27.97
CA ASP A 142 15.37 4.42 28.42
C ASP A 142 14.21 4.93 27.57
N ILE A 143 14.00 4.28 26.42
CA ILE A 143 12.90 4.57 25.49
C ILE A 143 11.88 3.43 25.52
N ASP A 144 10.61 3.78 25.31
CA ASP A 144 9.51 2.82 25.21
C ASP A 144 9.16 2.58 23.72
N ARG A 145 9.72 1.51 23.15
CA ARG A 145 9.51 1.11 21.76
C ARG A 145 8.07 0.68 21.51
N GLU A 146 7.46 -0.03 22.46
CA GLU A 146 6.09 -0.51 22.36
C GLU A 146 5.12 0.67 22.33
N ARG A 147 5.31 1.63 23.23
CA ARG A 147 4.50 2.85 23.24
C ARG A 147 4.63 3.66 21.96
N THR A 148 5.83 3.76 21.39
CA THR A 148 6.05 4.44 20.11
C THR A 148 5.35 3.71 18.97
N ALA A 149 5.41 2.38 18.93
CA ALA A 149 4.70 1.57 17.93
C ALA A 149 3.19 1.75 18.03
N GLU A 150 2.64 1.70 19.24
CA GLU A 150 1.22 1.91 19.52
C GLU A 150 0.73 3.29 19.03
N LEU A 151 1.48 4.36 19.35
CA LEU A 151 1.15 5.73 18.94
C LEU A 151 1.16 5.93 17.41
N LEU A 152 1.98 5.16 16.70
CA LEU A 152 2.04 5.17 15.24
C LEU A 152 1.09 4.14 14.59
N GLY A 153 0.33 3.39 15.40
CA GLY A 153 -0.61 2.38 14.93
C GLY A 153 0.04 1.15 14.30
N PHE A 154 1.28 0.82 14.69
CA PHE A 154 1.90 -0.45 14.32
C PHE A 154 1.41 -1.59 15.21
N ASP A 155 1.23 -2.79 14.66
CA ASP A 155 0.75 -3.98 15.39
C ASP A 155 1.82 -4.64 16.26
N GLY A 156 3.06 -4.14 16.23
CA GLY A 156 4.16 -4.65 17.02
C GLY A 156 5.51 -4.14 16.53
N LEU A 157 6.56 -4.79 16.97
CA LEU A 157 7.94 -4.41 16.71
C LEU A 157 8.61 -5.33 15.71
N VAL A 158 9.63 -4.82 15.00
CA VAL A 158 10.69 -5.65 14.45
C VAL A 158 11.71 -5.85 15.58
N GLU A 159 11.76 -7.06 16.13
CA GLU A 159 12.46 -7.36 17.38
C GLU A 159 13.97 -7.15 17.28
N ASN A 160 14.59 -7.69 16.25
CA ASN A 160 16.02 -7.56 16.04
C ASN A 160 16.36 -6.19 15.48
N SER A 161 17.18 -5.42 16.17
CA SER A 161 17.51 -4.03 15.79
C SER A 161 18.31 -3.92 14.47
N MET A 162 19.11 -4.91 14.13
CA MET A 162 19.83 -4.92 12.85
C MET A 162 18.86 -5.17 11.70
N ASP A 163 17.93 -6.10 11.87
CA ASP A 163 16.86 -6.37 10.92
C ASP A 163 15.95 -5.14 10.77
N ALA A 164 15.53 -4.54 11.86
CA ALA A 164 14.69 -3.34 11.88
C ALA A 164 15.29 -2.18 11.07
N ALA A 165 16.59 -1.96 11.16
CA ALA A 165 17.27 -0.89 10.44
C ALA A 165 17.52 -1.22 8.96
N SER A 166 17.78 -2.51 8.61
CA SER A 166 18.30 -2.92 7.31
C SER A 166 17.28 -3.57 6.37
N ALA A 167 16.24 -4.27 6.91
CA ALA A 167 15.30 -5.01 6.09
C ALA A 167 14.54 -4.12 5.10
N ARG A 168 14.41 -4.60 3.86
CA ARG A 168 13.64 -4.01 2.77
C ARG A 168 12.86 -5.04 1.99
N ASP A 169 12.86 -6.30 2.43
CA ASP A 169 12.12 -7.43 1.84
C ASP A 169 10.60 -7.20 1.82
N PHE A 170 10.06 -6.52 2.84
CA PHE A 170 8.66 -6.10 2.87
C PHE A 170 8.26 -5.20 1.69
N LEU A 171 9.17 -4.36 1.16
CA LEU A 171 8.95 -3.57 -0.05
C LEU A 171 8.86 -4.46 -1.29
N VAL A 172 9.77 -5.42 -1.39
CA VAL A 172 9.81 -6.38 -2.53
C VAL A 172 8.55 -7.23 -2.53
N GLU A 173 8.15 -7.75 -1.37
CA GLU A 173 6.94 -8.55 -1.22
C GLU A 173 5.68 -7.77 -1.59
N THR A 174 5.51 -6.56 -1.06
CA THR A 174 4.38 -5.69 -1.36
C THR A 174 4.32 -5.35 -2.85
N THR A 175 5.46 -5.01 -3.45
CA THR A 175 5.53 -4.73 -4.89
C THR A 175 5.16 -5.95 -5.72
N ALA A 176 5.57 -7.16 -5.32
CA ALA A 176 5.20 -8.40 -5.99
C ALA A 176 3.69 -8.70 -5.85
N ALA A 177 3.08 -8.41 -4.71
CA ALA A 177 1.63 -8.53 -4.52
C ALA A 177 0.86 -7.59 -5.46
N PHE A 178 1.25 -6.32 -5.56
CA PHE A 178 0.67 -5.36 -6.51
C PHE A 178 0.92 -5.75 -7.98
N ALA A 179 2.08 -6.30 -8.31
CA ALA A 179 2.35 -6.80 -9.66
C ALA A 179 1.43 -7.98 -10.03
N THR A 180 1.11 -8.85 -9.05
CA THR A 180 0.16 -9.95 -9.24
C THR A 180 -1.25 -9.43 -9.46
N LEU A 181 -1.72 -8.48 -8.65
CA LEU A 181 -2.98 -7.78 -8.83
C LEU A 181 -3.07 -7.11 -10.22
N SER A 182 -2.02 -6.38 -10.62
CA SER A 182 -1.95 -5.73 -11.93
C SER A 182 -2.07 -6.73 -13.08
N THR A 183 -1.51 -7.94 -12.93
CA THR A 183 -1.65 -9.02 -13.92
C THR A 183 -3.09 -9.51 -14.02
N THR A 184 -3.80 -9.65 -12.90
CA THR A 184 -5.23 -10.00 -12.88
C THR A 184 -6.07 -8.92 -13.58
N LEU A 185 -5.85 -7.65 -13.25
CA LEU A 185 -6.57 -6.51 -13.87
C LEU A 185 -6.25 -6.39 -15.36
N SER A 186 -5.00 -6.60 -15.77
CA SER A 186 -4.59 -6.60 -17.17
C SER A 186 -5.31 -7.70 -17.97
N GLY A 187 -5.46 -8.90 -17.38
CA GLY A 187 -6.21 -9.98 -18.00
C GLY A 187 -7.68 -9.63 -18.22
N LEU A 188 -8.34 -9.05 -17.21
CA LEU A 188 -9.72 -8.58 -17.33
C LEU A 188 -9.86 -7.51 -18.42
N ALA A 189 -8.97 -6.51 -18.44
CA ALA A 189 -9.00 -5.44 -19.42
C ALA A 189 -8.81 -5.97 -20.86
N GLU A 190 -7.86 -6.88 -21.05
CA GLU A 190 -7.61 -7.50 -22.37
C GLU A 190 -8.80 -8.32 -22.85
N ASP A 191 -9.42 -9.09 -21.96
CA ASP A 191 -10.64 -9.85 -22.29
C ASP A 191 -11.80 -8.91 -22.70
N LEU A 192 -11.99 -7.80 -21.99
CA LEU A 192 -13.00 -6.80 -22.36
C LEU A 192 -12.76 -6.20 -23.75
N VAL A 193 -11.49 -5.95 -24.11
CA VAL A 193 -11.12 -5.52 -25.47
C VAL A 193 -11.49 -6.57 -26.50
N VAL A 194 -11.21 -7.85 -26.23
CA VAL A 194 -11.56 -8.96 -27.13
C VAL A 194 -13.08 -9.08 -27.29
N TYR A 195 -13.83 -9.05 -26.19
CA TYR A 195 -15.30 -9.15 -26.22
C TYR A 195 -15.96 -7.94 -26.89
N SER A 196 -15.43 -6.74 -26.68
CA SER A 196 -15.90 -5.51 -27.33
C SER A 196 -15.65 -5.57 -28.84
N ASN A 197 -14.46 -5.96 -29.26
CA ASN A 197 -14.14 -6.13 -30.70
C ASN A 197 -15.01 -7.19 -31.38
N ALA A 198 -15.38 -8.24 -30.66
CA ALA A 198 -16.26 -9.28 -31.14
C ALA A 198 -17.77 -8.89 -31.12
N GLY A 199 -18.13 -7.73 -30.56
CA GLY A 199 -19.47 -7.20 -30.49
C GLY A 199 -20.38 -7.83 -29.42
N TYR A 200 -19.81 -8.48 -28.41
CA TYR A 200 -20.54 -9.06 -27.26
C TYR A 200 -20.64 -8.14 -26.07
N VAL A 201 -19.75 -7.16 -25.97
CA VAL A 201 -19.70 -6.15 -24.90
C VAL A 201 -19.60 -4.78 -25.55
N GLU A 202 -20.38 -3.83 -25.07
CA GLU A 202 -20.25 -2.41 -25.42
C GLU A 202 -19.64 -1.70 -24.21
N LEU A 203 -18.52 -1.00 -24.42
CA LEU A 203 -17.86 -0.23 -23.39
C LEU A 203 -18.30 1.23 -23.49
N ASP A 204 -18.68 1.81 -22.35
CA ASP A 204 -18.98 3.24 -22.26
C ASP A 204 -17.68 4.03 -22.32
N ASP A 205 -17.59 5.01 -23.22
CA ASP A 205 -16.44 5.89 -23.42
C ASP A 205 -16.50 7.17 -22.55
N ALA A 206 -17.50 7.26 -21.66
CA ALA A 206 -17.70 8.44 -20.81
C ALA A 206 -16.50 8.78 -19.88
N TYR A 207 -15.59 7.83 -19.72
CA TYR A 207 -14.40 7.97 -18.89
C TYR A 207 -13.08 7.90 -19.67
N ALA A 208 -13.12 7.93 -20.98
CA ALA A 208 -11.94 7.89 -21.84
C ALA A 208 -11.30 9.27 -22.04
#